data_801517935b3deadd52ccd3d1dd781e7c
#
_entry.id   801517935b3deadd52ccd3d1dd781e7c
#
_cell.length_a   1.000
_cell.length_b   1.000
_cell.length_c   1.000
_cell.angle_alpha   90.00
_cell.angle_beta   90.00
_cell.angle_gamma   90.00
#
_symmetry.space_group_name_H-M   'P 1'
#
loop_
_entity.id
_entity.type
_entity.pdbx_description
1 polymer ?
#
loop_
_entity_poly.entity_id
_entity_poly.type
_entity_poly.pdbx_seq_one_letter_code
_entity_poly.pdbx_strand_id
1 'polypeptide(L)'
;ILNVDMLESTYQLAKRLKKDRVVEGNEEDILGDTPVKLMMKLHQVYSGTIKFESGASMVLDPTKAEYIKEYFNGKKIGIFYKFKEELNALKDVFKDSITQDLVEFADTDKNIALQIVSGREGISLRQADALVYYNIDFSATSYWQSRDRMTTKDRLESDVYWIFSKGGIEAEIYKAVTKKKDYTIRHFKRDLLTL
;
A
#
# COMPACT_ATOMS: atom_id res chain seq x y z
N ILE A 1 7.91 10.92 0.77
CA ILE A 1 6.48 10.58 0.86
C ILE A 1 5.74 11.38 -0.20
N LEU A 2 4.96 10.70 -1.02
CA LEU A 2 4.05 11.29 -1.98
C LEU A 2 2.61 11.07 -1.50
N ASN A 3 1.85 12.16 -1.39
CA ASN A 3 0.45 12.11 -0.98
C ASN A 3 -0.45 12.19 -2.19
N VAL A 4 -1.40 11.27 -2.28
CA VAL A 4 -2.32 11.12 -3.41
C VAL A 4 -3.73 11.47 -2.97
N ASP A 5 -4.40 12.34 -3.73
CA ASP A 5 -5.81 12.60 -3.55
C ASP A 5 -6.61 11.46 -4.19
N MET A 6 -7.25 10.64 -3.34
CA MET A 6 -8.08 9.52 -3.76
C MET A 6 -9.44 10.03 -4.30
N LEU A 7 -10.23 9.14 -4.89
CA LEU A 7 -11.59 9.47 -5.30
C LEU A 7 -12.44 9.91 -4.09
N GLU A 8 -13.36 10.83 -4.31
CA GLU A 8 -14.28 11.30 -3.27
C GLU A 8 -15.09 10.15 -2.66
N SER A 9 -15.49 9.17 -3.47
CA SER A 9 -16.18 7.95 -3.00
C SER A 9 -15.36 7.15 -1.97
N THR A 10 -14.05 7.14 -2.10
CA THR A 10 -13.14 6.48 -1.14
C THR A 10 -13.18 7.19 0.22
N TYR A 11 -13.11 8.50 0.22
CA TYR A 11 -13.20 9.28 1.47
C TYR A 11 -14.58 9.19 2.12
N GLN A 12 -15.64 9.19 1.33
CA GLN A 12 -17.00 9.01 1.84
C GLN A 12 -17.21 7.64 2.46
N LEU A 13 -16.69 6.58 1.83
CA LEU A 13 -16.73 5.23 2.37
C LEU A 13 -15.96 5.13 3.70
N ALA A 14 -14.75 5.69 3.76
CA ALA A 14 -13.97 5.73 4.99
C ALA A 14 -14.71 6.47 6.12
N LYS A 15 -15.36 7.59 5.81
CA LYS A 15 -16.17 8.36 6.76
C LYS A 15 -17.38 7.57 7.26
N ARG A 16 -18.11 6.89 6.36
CA ARG A 16 -19.23 6.02 6.73
C ARG A 16 -18.77 4.87 7.63
N LEU A 17 -17.69 4.19 7.28
CA LEU A 17 -17.14 3.11 8.11
C LEU A 17 -16.76 3.58 9.52
N LYS A 18 -16.14 4.75 9.66
CA LYS A 18 -15.80 5.32 10.97
C LYS A 18 -17.06 5.60 11.81
N LYS A 19 -18.13 6.09 11.17
CA LYS A 19 -19.37 6.47 11.84
C LYS A 19 -20.25 5.26 12.15
N ASP A 20 -20.56 4.48 11.14
CA ASP A 20 -21.63 3.47 11.19
C ASP A 20 -21.09 2.07 11.52
N ARG A 21 -19.78 1.84 11.40
CA ARG A 21 -19.08 0.56 11.64
C ARG A 21 -19.44 -0.57 10.70
N VAL A 22 -20.59 -0.50 10.07
CA VAL A 22 -21.08 -1.43 9.04
C VAL A 22 -21.52 -0.59 7.85
N VAL A 23 -21.10 -0.99 6.66
CA VAL A 23 -21.59 -0.39 5.42
C VAL A 23 -22.21 -1.49 4.59
N GLU A 24 -23.53 -1.43 4.46
CA GLU A 24 -24.30 -2.36 3.64
C GLU A 24 -24.04 -2.09 2.16
N GLY A 25 -23.74 -3.14 1.42
CA GLY A 25 -23.59 -3.16 -0.03
C GLY A 25 -24.75 -3.89 -0.71
N ASN A 26 -24.77 -3.91 -2.03
CA ASN A 26 -25.81 -4.59 -2.78
C ASN A 26 -25.69 -6.12 -2.70
N GLU A 27 -24.47 -6.63 -2.60
CA GLU A 27 -24.18 -8.07 -2.57
C GLU A 27 -23.43 -8.47 -1.30
N GLU A 28 -22.62 -7.59 -0.76
CA GLU A 28 -21.77 -7.86 0.40
C GLU A 28 -21.61 -6.63 1.29
N ASP A 29 -21.51 -6.88 2.60
CA ASP A 29 -21.32 -5.85 3.62
C ASP A 29 -19.85 -5.68 4.00
N ILE A 30 -19.51 -4.44 4.38
CA ILE A 30 -18.18 -4.12 4.95
C ILE A 30 -18.34 -3.96 6.45
N LEU A 31 -17.73 -4.87 7.20
CA LEU A 31 -17.81 -4.89 8.66
C LEU A 31 -16.57 -4.28 9.32
N GLY A 32 -16.75 -3.21 10.04
CA GLY A 32 -15.77 -2.58 10.94
C GLY A 32 -16.28 -2.53 12.38
N ASP A 33 -17.01 -3.55 12.80
CA ASP A 33 -17.74 -3.65 14.07
C ASP A 33 -16.82 -3.67 15.30
N THR A 34 -15.57 -4.08 15.15
CA THR A 34 -14.56 -4.00 16.19
C THR A 34 -13.46 -3.02 15.82
N PRO A 35 -12.72 -2.44 16.81
CA PRO A 35 -11.58 -1.55 16.50
C PRO A 35 -10.52 -2.18 15.61
N VAL A 36 -10.26 -3.49 15.75
CA VAL A 36 -9.29 -4.22 14.93
C VAL A 36 -9.77 -4.31 13.49
N LYS A 37 -11.02 -4.75 13.28
CA LYS A 37 -11.61 -4.83 11.94
C LYS A 37 -11.70 -3.45 11.30
N LEU A 38 -12.13 -2.43 12.03
CA LEU A 38 -12.19 -1.07 11.51
C LEU A 38 -10.82 -0.57 11.05
N MET A 39 -9.78 -0.75 11.87
CA MET A 39 -8.41 -0.38 11.50
C MET A 39 -7.96 -1.07 10.21
N MET A 40 -8.21 -2.38 10.09
CA MET A 40 -7.88 -3.16 8.90
C MET A 40 -8.68 -2.71 7.67
N LYS A 41 -9.99 -2.47 7.82
CA LYS A 41 -10.85 -2.02 6.71
C LYS A 41 -10.49 -0.62 6.24
N LEU A 42 -10.20 0.32 7.15
CA LEU A 42 -9.73 1.64 6.77
C LEU A 42 -8.38 1.60 6.06
N HIS A 43 -7.47 0.72 6.49
CA HIS A 43 -6.20 0.52 5.79
C HIS A 43 -6.40 0.03 4.35
N GLN A 44 -7.34 -0.89 4.13
CA GLN A 44 -7.72 -1.35 2.80
C GLN A 44 -8.36 -0.23 1.97
N VAL A 45 -9.37 0.45 2.51
CA VAL A 45 -10.11 1.52 1.80
C VAL A 45 -9.19 2.65 1.38
N TYR A 46 -8.32 3.13 2.26
CA TYR A 46 -7.35 4.17 1.89
C TYR A 46 -6.28 3.71 0.89
N SER A 47 -6.08 2.41 0.74
CA SER A 47 -5.25 1.88 -0.36
C SER A 47 -6.03 1.71 -1.68
N GLY A 48 -7.34 1.98 -1.68
CA GLY A 48 -8.21 1.80 -2.82
C GLY A 48 -8.72 0.37 -3.01
N THR A 49 -8.72 -0.43 -1.95
CA THR A 49 -9.12 -1.86 -1.99
C THR A 49 -10.11 -2.20 -0.90
N ILE A 50 -10.75 -3.35 -1.00
CA ILE A 50 -11.55 -3.91 0.08
C ILE A 50 -11.55 -5.45 0.01
N LYS A 51 -11.54 -6.08 1.17
CA LYS A 51 -11.83 -7.50 1.35
C LYS A 51 -13.07 -7.64 2.22
N PHE A 52 -14.07 -8.34 1.72
CA PHE A 52 -15.34 -8.61 2.41
C PHE A 52 -15.21 -9.78 3.38
N GLU A 53 -16.23 -9.96 4.22
CA GLU A 53 -16.28 -11.08 5.18
C GLU A 53 -16.38 -12.45 4.47
N SER A 54 -16.96 -12.51 3.29
CA SER A 54 -16.99 -13.71 2.45
C SER A 54 -15.62 -14.19 1.98
N GLY A 55 -14.60 -13.31 2.07
CA GLY A 55 -13.27 -13.54 1.51
C GLY A 55 -13.10 -12.98 0.09
N ALA A 56 -14.19 -12.55 -0.57
CA ALA A 56 -14.11 -11.83 -1.82
C ALA A 56 -13.41 -10.48 -1.62
N SER A 57 -12.74 -9.99 -2.64
CA SER A 57 -12.05 -8.71 -2.61
C SER A 57 -12.15 -8.00 -3.95
N MET A 58 -11.99 -6.68 -3.93
CA MET A 58 -12.05 -5.87 -5.15
C MET A 58 -11.22 -4.60 -5.05
N VAL A 59 -10.88 -4.04 -6.20
CA VAL A 59 -10.35 -2.69 -6.33
C VAL A 59 -11.52 -1.71 -6.28
N LEU A 60 -11.47 -0.76 -5.35
CA LEU A 60 -12.46 0.33 -5.22
C LEU A 60 -12.01 1.58 -5.96
N ASP A 61 -10.71 1.85 -5.94
CA ASP A 61 -10.13 3.10 -6.37
C ASP A 61 -8.70 2.86 -6.89
N PRO A 62 -8.47 2.95 -8.20
CA PRO A 62 -7.15 2.71 -8.80
C PRO A 62 -6.21 3.92 -8.75
N THR A 63 -6.60 5.03 -8.12
CA THR A 63 -5.90 6.32 -8.20
C THR A 63 -4.42 6.22 -7.82
N LYS A 64 -4.07 5.42 -6.79
CA LYS A 64 -2.64 5.23 -6.43
C LYS A 64 -1.85 4.58 -7.56
N ALA A 65 -2.39 3.54 -8.19
CA ALA A 65 -1.73 2.86 -9.31
C ALA A 65 -1.56 3.80 -10.51
N GLU A 66 -2.59 4.56 -10.84
CA GLU A 66 -2.57 5.56 -11.91
C GLU A 66 -1.54 6.65 -11.62
N TYR A 67 -1.53 7.17 -10.40
CA TYR A 67 -0.56 8.17 -9.95
C TYR A 67 0.89 7.66 -10.07
N ILE A 68 1.16 6.43 -9.63
CA ILE A 68 2.49 5.83 -9.73
C ILE A 68 2.92 5.72 -11.19
N LYS A 69 2.05 5.24 -12.07
CA LYS A 69 2.36 5.14 -13.50
C LYS A 69 2.69 6.48 -14.14
N GLU A 70 1.93 7.52 -13.81
CA GLU A 70 2.14 8.86 -14.34
C GLU A 70 3.41 9.50 -13.77
N TYR A 71 3.57 9.48 -12.44
CA TYR A 71 4.69 10.12 -11.75
C TYR A 71 6.05 9.53 -12.15
N PHE A 72 6.11 8.21 -12.31
CA PHE A 72 7.35 7.49 -12.67
C PHE A 72 7.43 7.17 -14.16
N ASN A 73 6.70 7.86 -14.99
CA ASN A 73 6.75 7.64 -16.43
C ASN A 73 8.18 7.76 -16.96
N GLY A 74 8.62 6.80 -17.78
CA GLY A 74 9.98 6.73 -18.31
C GLY A 74 11.04 6.20 -17.32
N LYS A 75 10.66 5.80 -16.11
CA LYS A 75 11.54 5.15 -15.13
C LYS A 75 11.18 3.68 -14.97
N LYS A 76 12.19 2.86 -14.74
CA LYS A 76 12.04 1.46 -14.36
C LYS A 76 11.96 1.36 -12.84
N ILE A 77 10.84 0.92 -12.29
CA ILE A 77 10.59 0.93 -10.85
C ILE A 77 10.29 -0.45 -10.27
N GLY A 78 10.67 -0.62 -8.99
CA GLY A 78 10.22 -1.72 -8.16
C GLY A 78 9.12 -1.25 -7.23
N ILE A 79 7.96 -1.89 -7.27
CA ILE A 79 6.78 -1.53 -6.48
C ILE A 79 6.51 -2.60 -5.43
N PHE A 80 6.41 -2.19 -4.17
CA PHE A 80 6.08 -3.07 -3.06
C PHE A 80 4.64 -2.85 -2.64
N TYR A 81 3.81 -3.90 -2.74
CA TYR A 81 2.41 -3.89 -2.38
C TYR A 81 2.14 -4.76 -1.14
N LYS A 82 1.03 -4.50 -0.45
CA LYS A 82 0.57 -5.24 0.74
C LYS A 82 -0.62 -6.13 0.42
N PHE A 83 -1.68 -5.58 -0.13
CA PHE A 83 -2.92 -6.28 -0.40
C PHE A 83 -2.96 -6.82 -1.84
N LYS A 84 -3.58 -7.99 -2.02
CA LYS A 84 -3.74 -8.64 -3.33
C LYS A 84 -4.36 -7.70 -4.38
N GLU A 85 -5.37 -6.93 -3.97
CA GLU A 85 -6.09 -6.03 -4.88
C GLU A 85 -5.25 -4.80 -5.29
N GLU A 86 -4.23 -4.43 -4.53
CA GLU A 86 -3.24 -3.44 -4.96
C GLU A 86 -2.44 -3.95 -6.17
N LEU A 87 -2.09 -5.23 -6.17
CA LEU A 87 -1.46 -5.87 -7.33
C LEU A 87 -2.40 -5.91 -8.54
N ASN A 88 -3.67 -6.20 -8.33
CA ASN A 88 -4.67 -6.19 -9.41
C ASN A 88 -4.81 -4.78 -10.01
N ALA A 89 -4.89 -3.74 -9.17
CA ALA A 89 -4.90 -2.35 -9.63
C ALA A 89 -3.64 -2.00 -10.45
N LEU A 90 -2.48 -2.43 -9.98
CA LEU A 90 -1.21 -2.23 -10.71
C LEU A 90 -1.22 -2.94 -12.06
N LYS A 91 -1.67 -4.19 -12.12
CA LYS A 91 -1.77 -4.95 -13.38
C LYS A 91 -2.74 -4.30 -14.36
N ASP A 92 -3.88 -3.83 -13.88
CA ASP A 92 -4.89 -3.18 -14.72
C ASP A 92 -4.39 -1.86 -15.30
N VAL A 93 -3.60 -1.11 -14.55
CA VAL A 93 -3.06 0.19 -14.97
C VAL A 93 -1.80 0.04 -15.83
N PHE A 94 -0.85 -0.80 -15.42
CA PHE A 94 0.43 -0.98 -16.10
C PHE A 94 0.38 -1.94 -17.29
N LYS A 95 -0.61 -2.84 -17.33
CA LYS A 95 -0.77 -3.85 -18.41
C LYS A 95 0.50 -4.69 -18.57
N ASP A 96 1.01 -4.77 -19.79
CA ASP A 96 2.19 -5.55 -20.13
C ASP A 96 3.52 -4.93 -19.64
N SER A 97 3.49 -3.74 -19.07
CA SER A 97 4.69 -3.03 -18.57
C SER A 97 5.06 -3.36 -17.12
N ILE A 98 4.40 -4.35 -16.51
CA ILE A 98 4.70 -4.80 -15.15
C ILE A 98 4.78 -6.32 -15.07
N THR A 99 5.69 -6.83 -14.25
CA THR A 99 5.88 -8.25 -13.99
C THR A 99 5.99 -8.53 -12.49
N GLN A 100 5.93 -9.78 -12.10
CA GLN A 100 6.28 -10.27 -10.77
C GLN A 100 7.52 -11.18 -10.80
N ASP A 101 8.05 -11.43 -11.99
CA ASP A 101 9.20 -12.29 -12.22
C ASP A 101 10.50 -11.48 -12.23
N LEU A 102 11.47 -11.88 -11.41
CA LEU A 102 12.75 -11.18 -11.27
C LEU A 102 13.65 -11.30 -12.50
N VAL A 103 13.58 -12.41 -13.22
CA VAL A 103 14.37 -12.63 -14.45
C VAL A 103 13.81 -11.73 -15.53
N GLU A 104 12.49 -11.74 -15.72
CA GLU A 104 11.83 -10.87 -16.70
C GLU A 104 12.09 -9.39 -16.39
N PHE A 105 12.06 -8.99 -15.11
CA PHE A 105 12.43 -7.63 -14.70
C PHE A 105 13.89 -7.30 -15.05
N ALA A 106 14.82 -8.23 -14.84
CA ALA A 106 16.23 -8.00 -15.16
C ALA A 106 16.47 -7.86 -16.67
N ASP A 107 15.79 -8.67 -17.47
CA ASP A 107 16.03 -8.83 -18.92
C ASP A 107 15.18 -7.89 -19.79
N THR A 108 14.21 -7.16 -19.21
CA THR A 108 13.30 -6.28 -19.97
C THR A 108 13.20 -4.90 -19.31
N ASP A 109 12.50 -3.98 -19.98
CA ASP A 109 12.20 -2.64 -19.43
C ASP A 109 10.95 -2.62 -18.53
N LYS A 110 10.39 -3.80 -18.21
CA LYS A 110 9.21 -3.88 -17.34
C LYS A 110 9.51 -3.43 -15.91
N ASN A 111 8.51 -2.86 -15.27
CA ASN A 111 8.48 -2.62 -13.84
C ASN A 111 8.23 -3.94 -13.10
N ILE A 112 8.56 -4.01 -11.82
CA ILE A 112 8.27 -5.19 -11.00
C ILE A 112 7.36 -4.85 -9.82
N ALA A 113 6.40 -5.73 -9.52
CA ALA A 113 5.57 -5.65 -8.32
C ALA A 113 5.84 -6.85 -7.42
N LEU A 114 6.22 -6.59 -6.18
CA LEU A 114 6.53 -7.58 -5.16
C LEU A 114 5.72 -7.34 -3.89
N GLN A 115 5.28 -8.41 -3.23
CA GLN A 115 4.61 -8.27 -1.95
C GLN A 115 5.60 -7.91 -0.85
N ILE A 116 5.25 -6.98 0.05
CA ILE A 116 6.12 -6.50 1.14
C ILE A 116 6.69 -7.65 1.97
N VAL A 117 5.90 -8.70 2.24
CA VAL A 117 6.29 -9.84 3.08
C VAL A 117 7.16 -10.87 2.36
N SER A 118 6.93 -11.09 1.06
CA SER A 118 7.64 -12.13 0.29
C SER A 118 9.03 -11.69 -0.16
N GLY A 119 9.31 -10.41 -0.15
CA GLY A 119 10.63 -9.88 -0.49
C GLY A 119 11.67 -10.02 0.62
N ARG A 120 11.65 -11.08 1.44
CA ARG A 120 12.41 -11.14 2.69
C ARG A 120 13.92 -11.30 2.53
N GLU A 121 14.45 -11.93 1.48
CA GLU A 121 15.89 -12.22 1.41
C GLU A 121 16.44 -12.06 -0.01
N GLY A 122 17.54 -11.33 -0.13
CA GLY A 122 18.47 -11.41 -1.26
C GLY A 122 17.97 -10.89 -2.62
N ILE A 123 16.84 -10.20 -2.68
CA ILE A 123 16.32 -9.68 -3.94
C ILE A 123 17.09 -8.42 -4.33
N SER A 124 17.84 -8.50 -5.41
CA SER A 124 18.49 -7.34 -6.01
C SER A 124 17.58 -6.69 -7.04
N LEU A 125 17.17 -5.45 -6.77
CA LEU A 125 16.48 -4.59 -7.74
C LEU A 125 17.44 -3.51 -8.28
N ARG A 126 18.67 -3.90 -8.63
CA ARG A 126 19.72 -2.99 -9.10
C ARG A 126 19.35 -2.22 -10.36
N GLN A 127 18.50 -2.80 -11.21
CA GLN A 127 18.03 -2.14 -12.42
C GLN A 127 16.90 -1.15 -12.19
N ALA A 128 16.37 -1.05 -10.97
CA ALA A 128 15.32 -0.09 -10.67
C ALA A 128 15.91 1.32 -10.46
N ASP A 129 15.35 2.30 -11.14
CA ASP A 129 15.66 3.73 -10.95
C ASP A 129 15.12 4.24 -9.62
N ALA A 130 14.01 3.67 -9.15
CA ALA A 130 13.38 4.00 -7.89
C ALA A 130 12.65 2.80 -7.28
N LEU A 131 12.48 2.82 -5.95
CA LEU A 131 11.65 1.90 -5.21
C LEU A 131 10.42 2.61 -4.68
N VAL A 132 9.27 2.01 -4.89
CA VAL A 132 7.97 2.59 -4.59
C VAL A 132 7.19 1.67 -3.65
N TYR A 133 6.87 2.15 -2.47
CA TYR A 133 5.99 1.46 -1.54
C TYR A 133 4.56 1.94 -1.74
N TYR A 134 3.73 1.08 -2.30
CA TYR A 134 2.30 1.33 -2.49
C TYR A 134 1.55 1.47 -1.17
N ASN A 135 2.01 0.75 -0.15
CA ASN A 135 1.43 0.72 1.18
C ASN A 135 2.51 0.55 2.25
N ILE A 136 2.12 0.69 3.51
CA ILE A 136 2.98 0.54 4.67
C ILE A 136 2.39 -0.51 5.63
N ASP A 137 3.24 -1.32 6.27
CA ASP A 137 2.80 -2.29 7.26
C ASP A 137 2.70 -1.66 8.67
N PHE A 138 1.85 -2.22 9.51
CA PHE A 138 1.72 -1.81 10.91
C PHE A 138 2.96 -2.13 11.75
N SER A 139 3.78 -3.07 11.32
CA SER A 139 4.96 -3.56 12.02
C SER A 139 6.17 -2.65 11.81
N ALA A 140 6.75 -2.16 12.90
CA ALA A 140 8.02 -1.45 12.86
C ALA A 140 9.15 -2.33 12.33
N THR A 141 9.18 -3.61 12.69
CA THR A 141 10.16 -4.56 12.18
C THR A 141 10.09 -4.68 10.67
N SER A 142 8.89 -4.85 10.11
CA SER A 142 8.69 -4.89 8.65
C SER A 142 9.18 -3.62 7.95
N TYR A 143 8.89 -2.45 8.54
CA TYR A 143 9.34 -1.17 8.01
C TYR A 143 10.88 -1.06 7.98
N TRP A 144 11.54 -1.38 9.10
CA TRP A 144 13.00 -1.28 9.20
C TRP A 144 13.71 -2.31 8.33
N GLN A 145 13.22 -3.56 8.28
CA GLN A 145 13.73 -4.57 7.36
C GLN A 145 13.59 -4.15 5.89
N SER A 146 12.48 -3.49 5.53
CA SER A 146 12.31 -2.93 4.19
C SER A 146 13.36 -1.85 3.90
N ARG A 147 13.65 -0.98 4.86
CA ARG A 147 14.71 0.04 4.71
C ARG A 147 16.10 -0.55 4.60
N ASP A 148 16.43 -1.54 5.41
CA ASP A 148 17.76 -2.16 5.42
C ASP A 148 18.10 -2.84 4.09
N ARG A 149 17.11 -3.31 3.35
CA ARG A 149 17.30 -3.84 1.98
C ARG A 149 17.78 -2.79 1.00
N MET A 150 17.52 -1.53 1.28
CA MET A 150 17.90 -0.41 0.41
C MET A 150 19.31 0.08 0.66
N THR A 151 19.95 -0.37 1.76
CA THR A 151 21.29 0.10 2.18
C THR A 151 22.42 -0.89 1.90
N THR A 152 22.20 -1.96 1.11
CA THR A 152 23.27 -2.91 0.77
C THR A 152 24.41 -2.23 0.00
N LYS A 153 25.64 -2.58 0.34
CA LYS A 153 26.90 -2.00 -0.14
C LYS A 153 27.07 -1.84 -1.66
N ASP A 154 26.27 -2.55 -2.43
CA ASP A 154 26.33 -2.57 -3.90
C ASP A 154 25.23 -1.76 -4.57
N ARG A 155 24.48 -0.99 -3.82
CA ARG A 155 23.39 -0.19 -4.36
C ARG A 155 23.87 1.24 -4.59
N LEU A 156 23.93 1.62 -5.86
CA LEU A 156 23.92 3.02 -6.24
C LEU A 156 22.66 3.66 -5.63
N GLU A 157 22.75 4.86 -5.11
CA GLU A 157 21.68 5.60 -4.48
C GLU A 157 20.39 5.52 -5.31
N SER A 158 19.41 4.75 -4.85
CA SER A 158 18.08 4.73 -5.43
C SER A 158 17.12 5.45 -4.52
N ASP A 159 16.35 6.35 -5.07
CA ASP A 159 15.31 7.03 -4.33
C ASP A 159 14.21 6.05 -3.91
N VAL A 160 13.71 6.25 -2.70
CA VAL A 160 12.62 5.46 -2.12
C VAL A 160 11.42 6.34 -1.88
N TYR A 161 10.29 5.91 -2.41
CA TYR A 161 9.04 6.65 -2.35
C TYR A 161 7.97 5.85 -1.59
N TRP A 162 7.26 6.53 -0.72
CA TRP A 162 6.08 6.02 -0.03
C TRP A 162 4.85 6.74 -0.57
N ILE A 163 3.87 5.96 -1.04
CA ILE A 163 2.64 6.49 -1.63
C ILE A 163 1.52 6.39 -0.61
N PHE A 164 1.11 7.52 -0.07
CA PHE A 164 0.05 7.61 0.93
C PHE A 164 -1.19 8.29 0.35
N SER A 165 -2.36 7.82 0.72
CA SER A 165 -3.58 8.57 0.49
C SER A 165 -3.60 9.80 1.42
N LYS A 166 -3.93 10.96 0.87
CA LYS A 166 -4.02 12.20 1.63
C LYS A 166 -5.09 12.07 2.72
N GLY A 167 -4.72 12.35 3.96
CA GLY A 167 -5.62 12.17 5.11
C GLY A 167 -5.91 10.72 5.51
N GLY A 168 -5.19 9.75 4.93
CA GLY A 168 -5.33 8.33 5.24
C GLY A 168 -4.56 7.88 6.48
N ILE A 169 -4.75 6.62 6.83
CA ILE A 169 -4.13 5.98 8.00
C ILE A 169 -2.61 5.80 7.83
N GLU A 170 -2.10 5.76 6.61
CA GLU A 170 -0.70 5.44 6.31
C GLU A 170 0.28 6.43 6.94
N ALA A 171 -0.07 7.72 6.97
CA ALA A 171 0.75 8.74 7.60
C ALA A 171 0.91 8.52 9.12
N GLU A 172 -0.14 8.06 9.79
CA GLU A 172 -0.09 7.76 11.23
C GLU A 172 0.67 6.46 11.51
N ILE A 173 0.54 5.46 10.65
CA ILE A 173 1.36 4.23 10.71
C ILE A 173 2.85 4.61 10.57
N TYR A 174 3.18 5.43 9.58
CA TYR A 174 4.56 5.88 9.34
C TYR A 174 5.17 6.60 10.56
N LYS A 175 4.42 7.48 11.20
CA LYS A 175 4.86 8.18 12.44
C LYS A 175 5.20 7.21 13.57
N ALA A 176 4.47 6.10 13.69
CA ALA A 176 4.74 5.09 14.72
C ALA A 176 5.95 4.22 14.37
N VAL A 177 5.97 3.63 13.17
CA VAL A 177 7.01 2.66 12.80
C VAL A 177 8.39 3.29 12.62
N THR A 178 8.48 4.55 12.21
CA THR A 178 9.74 5.29 12.16
C THR A 178 10.36 5.51 13.54
N LYS A 179 9.55 5.52 14.60
CA LYS A 179 9.98 5.58 16.00
C LYS A 179 10.21 4.19 16.61
N LYS A 180 10.34 3.15 15.78
CA LYS A 180 10.48 1.74 16.20
C LYS A 180 9.34 1.22 17.07
N LYS A 181 8.12 1.70 16.83
CA LYS A 181 6.90 1.29 17.53
C LYS A 181 5.90 0.74 16.53
N ASP A 182 5.36 -0.44 16.80
CA ASP A 182 4.26 -0.98 15.99
C ASP A 182 3.04 -0.08 16.08
N TYR A 183 2.33 0.08 14.96
CA TYR A 183 1.05 0.76 14.94
C TYR A 183 -0.03 -0.19 15.45
N THR A 184 -0.50 0.08 16.66
CA THR A 184 -1.42 -0.77 17.40
C THR A 184 -2.83 -0.16 17.47
N ILE A 185 -3.79 -0.94 17.97
CA ILE A 185 -5.14 -0.48 18.25
C ILE A 185 -5.17 0.76 19.18
N ARG A 186 -4.21 0.87 20.09
CA ARG A 186 -4.09 2.05 20.96
C ARG A 186 -3.76 3.32 20.16
N HIS A 187 -2.83 3.21 19.20
CA HIS A 187 -2.51 4.30 18.28
C HIS A 187 -3.72 4.65 17.43
N PHE A 188 -4.36 3.64 16.84
CA PHE A 188 -5.54 3.82 16.00
C PHE A 188 -6.69 4.54 16.74
N LYS A 189 -7.00 4.13 17.97
CA LYS A 189 -8.03 4.78 18.77
C LYS A 189 -7.73 6.24 19.03
N ARG A 190 -6.47 6.55 19.35
CA ARG A 190 -6.03 7.93 19.56
C ARG A 190 -6.13 8.77 18.28
N ASP A 191 -5.63 8.24 17.17
CA ASP A 191 -5.40 9.02 15.96
C ASP A 191 -6.64 9.16 15.07
N LEU A 192 -7.54 8.18 15.09
CA LEU A 192 -8.65 8.10 14.14
C LEU A 192 -10.05 7.98 14.74
N LEU A 193 -10.17 7.66 16.02
CA LEU A 193 -11.48 7.53 16.67
C LEU A 193 -11.81 8.68 17.61
N THR A 194 -10.86 9.53 17.92
CA THR A 194 -11.03 10.75 18.76
C THR A 194 -11.23 12.02 17.93
N LEU A 195 -11.35 11.88 16.59
CA LEU A 195 -11.62 13.00 15.67
C LEU A 195 -13.12 13.01 15.31
#